data_db9420d941dbe824487fd64beb8e01b9
#
_entry.id   db9420d941dbe824487fd64beb8e01b9
#
_cell.length_a   1.000
_cell.length_b   1.000
_cell.length_c   1.000
_cell.angle_alpha   90.00
_cell.angle_beta   90.00
_cell.angle_gamma   90.00
#
_symmetry.space_group_name_H-M   'P 1'
#
loop_
_entity.id
_entity.type
_entity.pdbx_description
1 polymer ?
#
loop_
_entity_poly.entity_id
_entity_poly.type
_entity_poly.pdbx_seq_one_letter_code
_entity_poly.pdbx_strand_id
1 'polypeptide(L)'
;MTSFFKKTFILFLILNIFSCKTKEEKITAESLYLKGFEALQDKDYTVASETFEKIDDEFPFTKWSIKGQIMAIYANYRLDEFEKVIQLADDFTKLHPTSEYIPYALYMKGLSYYNKIPSIERAQDYTREASLSFRELVAKFLDCEYTTDAREKIIFIDEHLAGAKMSIARYQISSQNYIGAIKNIDEVITRYRNTNQVPEAHYRLIEIYFRLGMKEEASEIVKILKASYPDNYWALESSKFMPKPKKSSTLRIFSKNAK
;
A
#
# COMPACT_ATOMS: atom_id res chain seq x y z
N MET A 1 42.18 42.81 -65.13
CA MET A 1 41.89 41.45 -64.71
C MET A 1 42.30 41.13 -63.25
N THR A 2 43.21 41.88 -62.65
CA THR A 2 43.75 41.61 -61.28
C THR A 2 42.91 42.14 -60.12
N SER A 3 42.00 43.09 -60.38
CA SER A 3 41.12 43.62 -59.28
C SER A 3 39.93 42.78 -58.95
N PHE A 4 39.43 41.99 -59.95
CA PHE A 4 38.26 41.09 -59.74
C PHE A 4 38.65 39.87 -58.92
N PHE A 5 39.83 39.33 -59.13
CA PHE A 5 40.34 38.14 -58.38
C PHE A 5 40.65 38.49 -56.91
N LYS A 6 41.06 39.72 -56.61
CA LYS A 6 41.28 40.15 -55.22
C LYS A 6 39.96 40.26 -54.42
N LYS A 7 38.88 40.75 -55.03
CA LYS A 7 37.56 40.88 -54.37
C LYS A 7 36.91 39.56 -54.16
N THR A 8 37.00 38.60 -55.06
CA THR A 8 36.49 37.23 -54.90
C THR A 8 37.26 36.43 -53.85
N PHE A 9 38.56 36.60 -53.75
CA PHE A 9 39.40 35.97 -52.74
C PHE A 9 39.14 36.49 -51.33
N ILE A 10 38.86 37.79 -51.15
CA ILE A 10 38.49 38.39 -49.87
C ILE A 10 37.07 37.93 -49.43
N LEU A 11 36.13 37.76 -50.37
CA LEU A 11 34.82 37.30 -50.11
C LEU A 11 34.84 35.82 -49.66
N PHE A 12 35.72 34.98 -50.21
CA PHE A 12 35.90 33.59 -49.86
C PHE A 12 36.59 33.40 -48.48
N LEU A 13 37.46 34.37 -48.10
CA LEU A 13 38.09 34.34 -46.79
C LEU A 13 37.17 34.76 -45.64
N ILE A 14 36.18 35.62 -45.92
CA ILE A 14 35.19 36.07 -44.92
C ILE A 14 34.16 34.97 -44.65
N LEU A 15 33.86 34.07 -45.61
CA LEU A 15 32.93 32.97 -45.42
C LEU A 15 33.46 31.86 -44.51
N ASN A 16 34.77 31.80 -44.25
CA ASN A 16 35.35 30.76 -43.38
C ASN A 16 35.43 31.17 -41.89
N ILE A 17 35.04 32.39 -41.52
CA ILE A 17 35.13 32.85 -40.11
C ILE A 17 33.83 32.54 -39.32
N PHE A 18 32.76 32.12 -39.99
CA PHE A 18 31.53 31.62 -39.34
C PHE A 18 31.55 30.09 -39.08
N SER A 19 32.75 29.53 -38.77
CA SER A 19 32.77 28.24 -38.10
C SER A 19 32.36 28.51 -36.65
N CYS A 20 31.06 28.53 -36.43
CA CYS A 20 30.51 28.45 -35.08
C CYS A 20 31.04 27.15 -34.48
N LYS A 21 32.11 27.22 -33.69
CA LYS A 21 32.44 26.17 -32.76
C LYS A 21 31.24 26.07 -31.80
N THR A 22 30.29 25.18 -32.09
CA THR A 22 29.40 24.69 -31.08
C THR A 22 30.32 24.16 -29.98
N LYS A 23 30.41 24.91 -28.88
CA LYS A 23 31.07 24.48 -27.68
C LYS A 23 30.35 23.19 -27.33
N GLU A 24 30.99 22.02 -27.50
CA GLU A 24 30.45 20.78 -26.96
C GLU A 24 30.25 21.05 -25.48
N GLU A 25 28.98 21.20 -25.11
CA GLU A 25 28.60 21.46 -23.73
C GLU A 25 28.97 20.19 -22.96
N LYS A 26 29.98 20.29 -22.12
CA LYS A 26 30.48 19.16 -21.35
C LYS A 26 29.33 18.62 -20.52
N ILE A 27 28.88 17.41 -20.83
CA ILE A 27 27.84 16.72 -20.05
C ILE A 27 28.35 16.60 -18.61
N THR A 28 27.55 17.07 -17.67
CA THR A 28 27.80 16.99 -16.22
C THR A 28 26.60 16.37 -15.54
N ALA A 29 26.79 15.81 -14.34
CA ALA A 29 25.70 15.30 -13.54
C ALA A 29 24.60 16.35 -13.29
N GLU A 30 24.98 17.62 -13.10
CA GLU A 30 24.06 18.74 -12.94
C GLU A 30 23.26 19.02 -14.20
N SER A 31 23.93 19.07 -15.38
CA SER A 31 23.23 19.32 -16.64
C SER A 31 22.25 18.22 -17.00
N LEU A 32 22.59 16.96 -16.72
CA LEU A 32 21.66 15.84 -16.88
C LEU A 32 20.47 15.95 -15.90
N TYR A 33 20.74 16.32 -14.64
CA TYR A 33 19.65 16.49 -13.66
C TYR A 33 18.67 17.59 -14.11
N LEU A 34 19.17 18.73 -14.56
CA LEU A 34 18.33 19.82 -15.07
C LEU A 34 17.52 19.40 -16.30
N LYS A 35 18.13 18.65 -17.22
CA LYS A 35 17.44 18.11 -18.40
C LYS A 35 16.33 17.13 -18.01
N GLY A 36 16.59 16.22 -17.07
CA GLY A 36 15.57 15.30 -16.54
C GLY A 36 14.44 16.04 -15.84
N PHE A 37 14.76 17.12 -15.12
CA PHE A 37 13.77 17.96 -14.45
C PHE A 37 12.90 18.76 -15.44
N GLU A 38 13.46 19.26 -16.52
CA GLU A 38 12.72 19.89 -17.63
C GLU A 38 11.74 18.88 -18.25
N ALA A 39 12.20 17.66 -18.55
CA ALA A 39 11.33 16.61 -19.05
C ALA A 39 10.18 16.27 -18.07
N LEU A 40 10.42 16.30 -16.74
CA LEU A 40 9.34 16.17 -15.76
C LEU A 40 8.30 17.28 -15.84
N GLN A 41 8.74 18.54 -16.04
CA GLN A 41 7.84 19.69 -16.18
C GLN A 41 6.99 19.57 -17.45
N ASP A 42 7.56 19.05 -18.52
CA ASP A 42 6.88 18.78 -19.79
C ASP A 42 6.02 17.49 -19.74
N LYS A 43 6.04 16.79 -18.60
CA LYS A 43 5.37 15.51 -18.37
C LYS A 43 5.85 14.37 -19.30
N ASP A 44 7.05 14.53 -19.86
CA ASP A 44 7.73 13.45 -20.58
C ASP A 44 8.47 12.55 -19.58
N TYR A 45 7.69 11.73 -18.91
CA TYR A 45 8.20 10.87 -17.82
C TYR A 45 9.15 9.78 -18.32
N THR A 46 9.06 9.41 -19.60
CA THR A 46 9.99 8.44 -20.22
C THR A 46 11.38 9.05 -20.34
N VAL A 47 11.48 10.22 -20.99
CA VAL A 47 12.75 10.94 -21.12
C VAL A 47 13.30 11.32 -19.74
N ALA A 48 12.44 11.72 -18.81
CA ALA A 48 12.84 12.04 -17.44
C ALA A 48 13.47 10.82 -16.74
N SER A 49 12.81 9.68 -16.76
CA SER A 49 13.31 8.44 -16.14
C SER A 49 14.66 8.04 -16.71
N GLU A 50 14.77 7.92 -18.03
CA GLU A 50 16.03 7.55 -18.71
C GLU A 50 17.16 8.53 -18.39
N THR A 51 16.85 9.85 -18.36
CA THR A 51 17.85 10.87 -18.08
C THR A 51 18.34 10.80 -16.62
N PHE A 52 17.44 10.56 -15.66
CA PHE A 52 17.83 10.43 -14.24
C PHE A 52 18.62 9.15 -13.97
N GLU A 53 18.26 8.02 -14.57
CA GLU A 53 19.01 6.77 -14.45
C GLU A 53 20.42 6.91 -15.04
N LYS A 54 20.56 7.60 -16.16
CA LYS A 54 21.85 7.90 -16.77
C LYS A 54 22.81 8.67 -15.85
N ILE A 55 22.28 9.49 -14.92
CA ILE A 55 23.13 10.22 -13.95
C ILE A 55 23.84 9.22 -13.03
N ASP A 56 23.17 8.15 -12.62
CA ASP A 56 23.77 7.16 -11.75
C ASP A 56 24.84 6.34 -12.48
N ASP A 57 24.59 5.99 -13.73
CA ASP A 57 25.51 5.25 -14.58
C ASP A 57 26.80 6.03 -14.89
N GLU A 58 26.67 7.33 -15.25
CA GLU A 58 27.80 8.14 -15.71
C GLU A 58 28.52 8.89 -14.58
N PHE A 59 27.80 9.21 -13.50
CA PHE A 59 28.30 10.03 -12.38
C PHE A 59 27.91 9.45 -11.02
N PRO A 60 28.23 8.18 -10.73
CA PRO A 60 27.86 7.53 -9.46
C PRO A 60 28.46 8.28 -8.27
N PHE A 61 27.85 8.11 -7.10
CA PHE A 61 28.28 8.70 -5.81
C PHE A 61 28.28 10.22 -5.74
N THR A 62 27.64 10.90 -6.68
CA THR A 62 27.45 12.34 -6.62
C THR A 62 26.15 12.70 -5.90
N LYS A 63 26.04 13.94 -5.39
CA LYS A 63 24.75 14.44 -4.89
C LYS A 63 23.64 14.41 -5.95
N TRP A 64 24.01 14.53 -7.23
CA TRP A 64 23.08 14.53 -8.35
C TRP A 64 22.60 13.10 -8.67
N SER A 65 23.47 12.08 -8.50
CA SER A 65 23.08 10.67 -8.61
C SER A 65 22.00 10.33 -7.56
N ILE A 66 22.21 10.65 -6.28
CA ILE A 66 21.23 10.41 -5.22
C ILE A 66 19.89 11.09 -5.53
N LYS A 67 19.91 12.35 -5.96
CA LYS A 67 18.68 13.06 -6.36
C LYS A 67 18.06 12.49 -7.63
N GLY A 68 18.89 12.08 -8.59
CA GLY A 68 18.45 11.42 -9.83
C GLY A 68 17.70 10.13 -9.55
N GLN A 69 18.23 9.27 -8.68
CA GLN A 69 17.56 8.02 -8.29
C GLN A 69 16.16 8.28 -7.71
N ILE A 70 16.01 9.29 -6.86
CA ILE A 70 14.69 9.67 -6.30
C ILE A 70 13.74 10.20 -7.38
N MET A 71 14.25 11.01 -8.32
CA MET A 71 13.42 11.50 -9.43
C MET A 71 13.08 10.41 -10.44
N ALA A 72 13.96 9.40 -10.62
CA ALA A 72 13.68 8.23 -11.44
C ALA A 72 12.54 7.38 -10.82
N ILE A 73 12.52 7.21 -9.49
CA ILE A 73 11.40 6.57 -8.77
C ILE A 73 10.10 7.30 -9.09
N TYR A 74 10.07 8.62 -9.00
CA TYR A 74 8.88 9.42 -9.30
C TYR A 74 8.47 9.30 -10.78
N ALA A 75 9.41 9.42 -11.72
CA ALA A 75 9.11 9.34 -13.14
C ALA A 75 8.51 7.98 -13.53
N ASN A 76 9.11 6.88 -13.05
CA ASN A 76 8.59 5.52 -13.29
C ASN A 76 7.20 5.30 -12.65
N TYR A 77 6.96 5.87 -11.46
CA TYR A 77 5.61 5.82 -10.87
C TYR A 77 4.56 6.53 -11.73
N ARG A 78 4.92 7.65 -12.37
CA ARG A 78 4.04 8.38 -13.28
C ARG A 78 3.79 7.66 -14.61
N LEU A 79 4.65 6.68 -14.96
CA LEU A 79 4.50 5.76 -16.08
C LEU A 79 3.73 4.48 -15.71
N ASP A 80 3.26 4.35 -14.47
CA ASP A 80 2.65 3.12 -13.92
C ASP A 80 3.59 1.89 -13.96
N GLU A 81 4.91 2.11 -14.06
CA GLU A 81 5.95 1.07 -14.04
C GLU A 81 6.25 0.63 -12.59
N PHE A 82 5.20 0.11 -11.92
CA PHE A 82 5.23 -0.15 -10.48
C PHE A 82 6.31 -1.14 -10.05
N GLU A 83 6.58 -2.18 -10.84
CA GLU A 83 7.67 -3.14 -10.57
C GLU A 83 9.03 -2.45 -10.55
N LYS A 84 9.27 -1.55 -11.48
CA LYS A 84 10.51 -0.80 -11.56
C LYS A 84 10.65 0.16 -10.39
N VAL A 85 9.57 0.82 -9.98
CA VAL A 85 9.55 1.68 -8.78
C VAL A 85 9.93 0.88 -7.54
N ILE A 86 9.35 -0.32 -7.36
CA ILE A 86 9.66 -1.21 -6.23
C ILE A 86 11.15 -1.54 -6.21
N GLN A 87 11.71 -1.95 -7.35
CA GLN A 87 13.13 -2.27 -7.47
C GLN A 87 14.01 -1.05 -7.15
N LEU A 88 13.76 0.09 -7.78
CA LEU A 88 14.55 1.32 -7.56
C LEU A 88 14.49 1.78 -6.09
N ALA A 89 13.32 1.70 -5.46
CA ALA A 89 13.16 2.04 -4.05
C ALA A 89 13.90 1.08 -3.12
N ASP A 90 13.87 -0.23 -3.41
CA ASP A 90 14.62 -1.23 -2.65
C ASP A 90 16.14 -1.02 -2.79
N ASP A 91 16.62 -0.76 -3.98
CA ASP A 91 18.03 -0.50 -4.24
C ASP A 91 18.48 0.80 -3.56
N PHE A 92 17.67 1.86 -3.67
CA PHE A 92 17.94 3.14 -2.99
C PHE A 92 18.06 2.97 -1.47
N THR A 93 17.12 2.26 -0.85
CA THR A 93 17.12 2.08 0.62
C THR A 93 18.30 1.23 1.11
N LYS A 94 18.79 0.29 0.30
CA LYS A 94 20.00 -0.50 0.60
C LYS A 94 21.29 0.29 0.42
N LEU A 95 21.38 1.08 -0.66
CA LEU A 95 22.58 1.85 -1.00
C LEU A 95 22.75 3.11 -0.12
N HIS A 96 21.65 3.72 0.29
CA HIS A 96 21.63 5.00 1.01
C HIS A 96 20.84 4.92 2.33
N PRO A 97 21.18 4.02 3.27
CA PRO A 97 20.35 3.73 4.45
C PRO A 97 20.18 4.92 5.43
N THR A 98 21.00 5.94 5.30
CA THR A 98 20.93 7.16 6.14
C THR A 98 20.44 8.39 5.38
N SER A 99 19.98 8.24 4.14
CA SER A 99 19.51 9.36 3.32
C SER A 99 18.22 9.95 3.87
N GLU A 100 18.07 11.26 3.78
CA GLU A 100 16.82 11.98 4.09
C GLU A 100 15.66 11.59 3.19
N TYR A 101 15.93 10.96 2.03
CA TYR A 101 14.91 10.50 1.07
C TYR A 101 14.37 9.10 1.33
N ILE A 102 14.85 8.39 2.35
CA ILE A 102 14.34 7.05 2.71
C ILE A 102 12.82 7.05 2.92
N PRO A 103 12.22 8.01 3.65
CA PRO A 103 10.76 8.02 3.82
C PRO A 103 10.01 8.07 2.48
N TYR A 104 10.49 8.88 1.54
CA TYR A 104 9.91 8.98 0.20
C TYR A 104 10.03 7.67 -0.58
N ALA A 105 11.21 7.04 -0.60
CA ALA A 105 11.42 5.77 -1.29
C ALA A 105 10.50 4.67 -0.74
N LEU A 106 10.39 4.53 0.60
CA LEU A 106 9.49 3.58 1.25
C LEU A 106 8.01 3.87 0.92
N TYR A 107 7.64 5.15 0.89
CA TYR A 107 6.29 5.56 0.54
C TYR A 107 5.94 5.21 -0.91
N MET A 108 6.83 5.51 -1.86
CA MET A 108 6.64 5.19 -3.28
C MET A 108 6.59 3.67 -3.54
N LYS A 109 7.42 2.90 -2.83
CA LYS A 109 7.34 1.44 -2.82
C LYS A 109 5.96 0.96 -2.33
N GLY A 110 5.51 1.48 -1.19
CA GLY A 110 4.19 1.18 -0.64
C GLY A 110 3.05 1.53 -1.59
N LEU A 111 3.10 2.70 -2.24
CA LEU A 111 2.13 3.13 -3.25
C LEU A 111 2.11 2.20 -4.47
N SER A 112 3.27 1.74 -4.93
CA SER A 112 3.38 0.86 -6.09
C SER A 112 2.73 -0.50 -5.81
N TYR A 113 2.96 -1.08 -4.64
CA TYR A 113 2.24 -2.27 -4.20
C TYR A 113 0.74 -2.01 -4.01
N TYR A 114 0.37 -0.84 -3.45
CA TYR A 114 -1.01 -0.47 -3.20
C TYR A 114 -1.83 -0.38 -4.49
N ASN A 115 -1.27 0.19 -5.56
CA ASN A 115 -1.93 0.26 -6.87
C ASN A 115 -2.15 -1.12 -7.51
N LYS A 116 -1.47 -2.15 -7.03
CA LYS A 116 -1.58 -3.54 -7.51
C LYS A 116 -2.45 -4.43 -6.63
N ILE A 117 -3.14 -3.86 -5.62
CA ILE A 117 -4.02 -4.63 -4.74
C ILE A 117 -5.14 -5.28 -5.57
N PRO A 118 -5.25 -6.63 -5.56
CA PRO A 118 -6.28 -7.34 -6.28
C PRO A 118 -7.60 -7.35 -5.51
N SER A 119 -8.67 -7.92 -6.10
CA SER A 119 -9.90 -8.21 -5.35
C SER A 119 -9.66 -9.19 -4.20
N ILE A 120 -10.55 -9.18 -3.20
CA ILE A 120 -10.42 -10.00 -1.97
C ILE A 120 -10.43 -11.52 -2.20
N GLU A 121 -10.92 -11.97 -3.36
CA GLU A 121 -10.97 -13.38 -3.75
C GLU A 121 -9.66 -13.91 -4.36
N ARG A 122 -8.72 -13.00 -4.66
CA ARG A 122 -7.43 -13.36 -5.25
C ARG A 122 -6.32 -13.45 -4.20
N ALA A 123 -5.14 -13.93 -4.61
CA ALA A 123 -3.95 -13.93 -3.77
C ALA A 123 -3.57 -12.50 -3.34
N GLN A 124 -3.30 -12.32 -2.04
CA GLN A 124 -3.11 -11.01 -1.41
C GLN A 124 -1.62 -10.64 -1.20
N ASP A 125 -0.73 -11.09 -2.10
CA ASP A 125 0.71 -10.84 -1.95
C ASP A 125 1.03 -9.35 -2.03
N TYR A 126 0.55 -8.65 -3.06
CA TYR A 126 0.73 -7.21 -3.19
C TYR A 126 0.13 -6.42 -2.02
N THR A 127 -1.04 -6.85 -1.52
CA THR A 127 -1.68 -6.22 -0.36
C THR A 127 -0.83 -6.35 0.89
N ARG A 128 -0.19 -7.52 1.10
CA ARG A 128 0.73 -7.72 2.24
C ARG A 128 2.00 -6.89 2.11
N GLU A 129 2.59 -6.83 0.92
CA GLU A 129 3.79 -6.02 0.67
C GLU A 129 3.52 -4.52 0.83
N ALA A 130 2.35 -4.03 0.38
CA ALA A 130 1.91 -2.66 0.65
C ALA A 130 1.82 -2.38 2.15
N SER A 131 1.18 -3.31 2.91
CA SER A 131 1.09 -3.20 4.38
C SER A 131 2.47 -3.13 5.03
N LEU A 132 3.39 -4.00 4.63
CA LEU A 132 4.75 -4.03 5.18
C LEU A 132 5.50 -2.73 4.92
N SER A 133 5.46 -2.22 3.68
CA SER A 133 6.15 -0.99 3.28
C SER A 133 5.63 0.24 4.04
N PHE A 134 4.29 0.41 4.14
CA PHE A 134 3.72 1.53 4.89
C PHE A 134 3.93 1.40 6.40
N ARG A 135 3.87 0.19 6.96
CA ARG A 135 4.16 -0.02 8.40
C ARG A 135 5.63 0.24 8.73
N GLU A 136 6.55 -0.14 7.85
CA GLU A 136 7.96 0.19 7.99
C GLU A 136 8.18 1.71 8.00
N LEU A 137 7.57 2.43 7.05
CA LEU A 137 7.60 3.88 6.99
C LEU A 137 7.11 4.51 8.30
N VAL A 138 5.91 4.14 8.75
CA VAL A 138 5.29 4.70 9.96
C VAL A 138 6.07 4.36 11.23
N ALA A 139 6.70 3.18 11.30
CA ALA A 139 7.47 2.76 12.46
C ALA A 139 8.81 3.49 12.58
N LYS A 140 9.48 3.76 11.43
CA LYS A 140 10.79 4.42 11.41
C LYS A 140 10.71 5.94 11.39
N PHE A 141 9.64 6.51 10.82
CA PHE A 141 9.50 7.94 10.56
C PHE A 141 8.14 8.44 11.03
N LEU A 142 8.02 8.73 12.34
CA LEU A 142 6.74 9.02 13.00
C LEU A 142 6.06 10.30 12.50
N ASP A 143 6.83 11.33 12.12
CA ASP A 143 6.37 12.68 11.81
C ASP A 143 6.83 13.17 10.43
N CYS A 144 7.02 12.27 9.45
CA CYS A 144 7.31 12.71 8.09
C CYS A 144 5.99 13.04 7.34
N GLU A 145 6.11 13.81 6.25
CA GLU A 145 4.96 14.26 5.44
C GLU A 145 4.11 13.11 4.88
N TYR A 146 4.69 11.90 4.70
CA TYR A 146 4.00 10.73 4.15
C TYR A 146 3.28 9.88 5.21
N THR A 147 3.54 10.12 6.50
CA THR A 147 3.09 9.25 7.60
C THR A 147 1.57 9.23 7.74
N THR A 148 0.92 10.38 7.59
CA THR A 148 -0.55 10.49 7.73
C THR A 148 -1.27 9.69 6.65
N ASP A 149 -0.89 9.89 5.39
CA ASP A 149 -1.48 9.16 4.27
C ASP A 149 -1.16 7.65 4.33
N ALA A 150 0.05 7.29 4.74
CA ALA A 150 0.42 5.89 4.94
C ALA A 150 -0.44 5.19 6.01
N ARG A 151 -0.79 5.89 7.10
CA ARG A 151 -1.71 5.36 8.14
C ARG A 151 -3.12 5.12 7.60
N GLU A 152 -3.64 6.02 6.79
CA GLU A 152 -4.96 5.86 6.15
C GLU A 152 -4.95 4.65 5.19
N LYS A 153 -3.88 4.49 4.41
CA LYS A 153 -3.72 3.32 3.54
C LYS A 153 -3.60 2.01 4.33
N ILE A 154 -2.93 2.00 5.47
CA ILE A 154 -2.86 0.84 6.36
C ILE A 154 -4.26 0.43 6.84
N ILE A 155 -5.12 1.40 7.20
CA ILE A 155 -6.51 1.11 7.62
C ILE A 155 -7.27 0.42 6.48
N PHE A 156 -7.18 0.96 5.26
CA PHE A 156 -7.81 0.34 4.08
C PHE A 156 -7.27 -1.07 3.81
N ILE A 157 -5.95 -1.24 3.87
CA ILE A 157 -5.28 -2.53 3.64
C ILE A 157 -5.71 -3.57 4.68
N ASP A 158 -5.78 -3.19 5.95
CA ASP A 158 -6.22 -4.09 7.02
C ASP A 158 -7.67 -4.53 6.82
N GLU A 159 -8.58 -3.61 6.43
CA GLU A 159 -9.96 -3.93 6.09
C GLU A 159 -10.04 -4.90 4.89
N HIS A 160 -9.22 -4.68 3.86
CA HIS A 160 -9.15 -5.53 2.68
C HIS A 160 -8.63 -6.94 3.01
N LEU A 161 -7.56 -7.06 3.79
CA LEU A 161 -6.99 -8.35 4.23
C LEU A 161 -7.96 -9.11 5.14
N ALA A 162 -8.63 -8.40 6.07
CA ALA A 162 -9.66 -8.99 6.91
C ALA A 162 -10.84 -9.51 6.07
N GLY A 163 -11.29 -8.73 5.08
CA GLY A 163 -12.34 -9.13 4.14
C GLY A 163 -11.97 -10.39 3.36
N ALA A 164 -10.72 -10.49 2.88
CA ALA A 164 -10.21 -11.68 2.20
C ALA A 164 -10.22 -12.92 3.12
N LYS A 165 -9.79 -12.77 4.38
CA LYS A 165 -9.85 -13.85 5.38
C LYS A 165 -11.29 -14.28 5.67
N MET A 166 -12.21 -13.32 5.81
CA MET A 166 -13.64 -13.61 6.02
C MET A 166 -14.27 -14.29 4.81
N SER A 167 -13.89 -13.93 3.59
CA SER A 167 -14.34 -14.62 2.36
C SER A 167 -13.95 -16.10 2.39
N ILE A 168 -12.69 -16.41 2.71
CA ILE A 168 -12.21 -17.79 2.87
C ILE A 168 -12.95 -18.51 4.01
N ALA A 169 -13.14 -17.85 5.16
CA ALA A 169 -13.82 -18.43 6.30
C ALA A 169 -15.28 -18.81 5.97
N ARG A 170 -16.03 -17.91 5.29
CA ARG A 170 -17.40 -18.20 4.83
C ARG A 170 -17.47 -19.41 3.90
N TYR A 171 -16.56 -19.52 2.94
CA TYR A 171 -16.45 -20.68 2.07
C TYR A 171 -16.16 -21.98 2.87
N GLN A 172 -15.22 -21.93 3.82
CA GLN A 172 -14.85 -23.06 4.65
C GLN A 172 -16.00 -23.51 5.58
N ILE A 173 -16.80 -22.57 6.09
CA ILE A 173 -18.02 -22.88 6.85
C ILE A 173 -19.03 -23.62 5.97
N SER A 174 -19.25 -23.16 4.74
CA SER A 174 -20.18 -23.79 3.80
C SER A 174 -19.76 -25.21 3.41
N SER A 175 -18.45 -25.45 3.32
CA SER A 175 -17.86 -26.78 3.07
C SER A 175 -17.62 -27.61 4.34
N GLN A 176 -18.10 -27.15 5.50
CA GLN A 176 -17.95 -27.79 6.81
C GLN A 176 -16.50 -27.98 7.29
N ASN A 177 -15.55 -27.27 6.69
CA ASN A 177 -14.16 -27.21 7.16
C ASN A 177 -14.04 -26.21 8.32
N TYR A 178 -14.60 -26.56 9.49
CA TYR A 178 -14.67 -25.66 10.64
C TYR A 178 -13.30 -25.31 11.21
N ILE A 179 -12.33 -26.22 11.18
CA ILE A 179 -10.97 -25.96 11.68
C ILE A 179 -10.30 -24.87 10.83
N GLY A 180 -10.38 -24.98 9.51
CA GLY A 180 -9.86 -23.96 8.61
C GLY A 180 -10.55 -22.61 8.78
N ALA A 181 -11.88 -22.61 8.94
CA ALA A 181 -12.67 -21.41 9.17
C ALA A 181 -12.27 -20.70 10.47
N ILE A 182 -12.17 -21.45 11.59
CA ILE A 182 -11.75 -20.90 12.89
C ILE A 182 -10.39 -20.22 12.77
N LYS A 183 -9.41 -20.81 12.08
CA LYS A 183 -8.08 -20.22 11.90
C LYS A 183 -8.14 -18.87 11.20
N ASN A 184 -8.93 -18.73 10.13
CA ASN A 184 -9.06 -17.45 9.42
C ASN A 184 -9.86 -16.43 10.25
N ILE A 185 -10.88 -16.85 10.97
CA ILE A 185 -11.68 -16.00 11.88
C ILE A 185 -10.80 -15.47 13.02
N ASP A 186 -10.02 -16.35 13.65
CA ASP A 186 -9.09 -15.95 14.72
C ASP A 186 -8.07 -14.92 14.25
N GLU A 187 -7.52 -15.08 13.04
CA GLU A 187 -6.63 -14.09 12.46
C GLU A 187 -7.32 -12.73 12.27
N VAL A 188 -8.60 -12.69 11.91
CA VAL A 188 -9.37 -11.44 11.82
C VAL A 188 -9.54 -10.79 13.20
N ILE A 189 -9.95 -11.56 14.19
CA ILE A 189 -10.20 -11.05 15.55
C ILE A 189 -8.91 -10.55 16.23
N THR A 190 -7.79 -11.24 16.01
CA THR A 190 -6.54 -10.93 16.70
C THR A 190 -5.69 -9.90 15.96
N ARG A 191 -5.48 -10.10 14.66
CA ARG A 191 -4.56 -9.29 13.86
C ARG A 191 -5.24 -8.06 13.25
N TYR A 192 -6.51 -8.20 12.82
CA TYR A 192 -7.28 -7.13 12.17
C TYR A 192 -8.40 -6.59 13.08
N ARG A 193 -8.13 -6.51 14.37
CA ARG A 193 -9.10 -6.18 15.43
C ARG A 193 -9.82 -4.84 15.29
N ASN A 194 -9.28 -3.92 14.51
CA ASN A 194 -9.85 -2.57 14.29
C ASN A 194 -10.68 -2.48 13.00
N THR A 195 -10.98 -3.61 12.34
CA THR A 195 -11.74 -3.64 11.09
C THR A 195 -13.23 -3.88 11.34
N ASN A 196 -14.04 -3.49 10.35
CA ASN A 196 -15.48 -3.73 10.36
C ASN A 196 -15.85 -5.22 10.19
N GLN A 197 -14.86 -6.08 9.93
CA GLN A 197 -15.06 -7.53 9.79
C GLN A 197 -15.17 -8.25 11.12
N VAL A 198 -14.68 -7.66 12.21
CA VAL A 198 -14.59 -8.31 13.53
C VAL A 198 -15.95 -8.71 14.09
N PRO A 199 -17.02 -7.91 14.02
CA PRO A 199 -18.35 -8.37 14.50
C PRO A 199 -18.87 -9.60 13.74
N GLU A 200 -18.73 -9.65 12.42
CA GLU A 200 -19.07 -10.86 11.65
C GLU A 200 -18.18 -12.03 12.03
N ALA A 201 -16.88 -11.82 12.23
CA ALA A 201 -15.95 -12.85 12.63
C ALA A 201 -16.39 -13.55 13.94
N HIS A 202 -16.74 -12.78 14.96
CA HIS A 202 -17.30 -13.34 16.20
C HIS A 202 -18.61 -14.10 15.96
N TYR A 203 -19.51 -13.54 15.16
CA TYR A 203 -20.77 -14.20 14.85
C TYR A 203 -20.56 -15.54 14.15
N ARG A 204 -19.65 -15.63 13.17
CA ARG A 204 -19.32 -16.89 12.48
C ARG A 204 -18.67 -17.90 13.42
N LEU A 205 -17.88 -17.45 14.37
CA LEU A 205 -17.30 -18.32 15.40
C LEU A 205 -18.38 -18.89 16.32
N ILE A 206 -19.37 -18.09 16.74
CA ILE A 206 -20.55 -18.53 17.49
C ILE A 206 -21.31 -19.60 16.69
N GLU A 207 -21.55 -19.36 15.41
CA GLU A 207 -22.25 -20.27 14.51
C GLU A 207 -21.55 -21.65 14.44
N ILE A 208 -20.21 -21.64 14.30
CA ILE A 208 -19.39 -22.85 14.26
C ILE A 208 -19.50 -23.63 15.61
N TYR A 209 -19.25 -22.94 16.72
CA TYR A 209 -19.31 -23.60 18.05
C TYR A 209 -20.68 -24.17 18.35
N PHE A 210 -21.74 -23.45 17.99
CA PHE A 210 -23.10 -23.94 18.15
C PHE A 210 -23.37 -25.23 17.34
N ARG A 211 -22.89 -25.30 16.08
CA ARG A 211 -22.98 -26.49 15.21
C ARG A 211 -22.18 -27.68 15.74
N LEU A 212 -21.03 -27.39 16.40
CA LEU A 212 -20.20 -28.42 17.05
C LEU A 212 -20.74 -28.88 18.40
N GLY A 213 -21.85 -28.29 18.88
CA GLY A 213 -22.44 -28.62 20.18
C GLY A 213 -21.74 -27.94 21.38
N MET A 214 -20.77 -27.08 21.14
CA MET A 214 -20.01 -26.30 22.13
C MET A 214 -20.81 -25.03 22.53
N LYS A 215 -21.92 -25.26 23.24
CA LYS A 215 -22.91 -24.20 23.53
C LYS A 215 -22.44 -23.19 24.56
N GLU A 216 -21.63 -23.63 25.49
CA GLU A 216 -21.03 -22.80 26.54
C GLU A 216 -20.07 -21.80 25.91
N GLU A 217 -19.16 -22.23 25.06
CA GLU A 217 -18.19 -21.39 24.33
C GLU A 217 -18.90 -20.42 23.38
N ALA A 218 -19.92 -20.90 22.66
CA ALA A 218 -20.74 -20.04 21.83
C ALA A 218 -21.40 -18.91 22.64
N SER A 219 -21.94 -19.24 23.83
CA SER A 219 -22.59 -18.28 24.72
C SER A 219 -21.61 -17.22 25.24
N GLU A 220 -20.38 -17.59 25.56
CA GLU A 220 -19.35 -16.63 26.00
C GLU A 220 -19.02 -15.63 24.88
N ILE A 221 -18.86 -16.09 23.64
CA ILE A 221 -18.59 -15.20 22.51
C ILE A 221 -19.80 -14.28 22.22
N VAL A 222 -21.03 -14.76 22.38
CA VAL A 222 -22.22 -13.90 22.29
C VAL A 222 -22.16 -12.75 23.29
N LYS A 223 -21.73 -12.99 24.53
CA LYS A 223 -21.59 -11.95 25.55
C LYS A 223 -20.52 -10.93 25.13
N ILE A 224 -19.36 -11.41 24.66
CA ILE A 224 -18.28 -10.54 24.17
C ILE A 224 -18.76 -9.67 23.01
N LEU A 225 -19.39 -10.28 22.00
CA LEU A 225 -19.89 -9.58 20.81
C LEU A 225 -20.90 -8.48 21.18
N LYS A 226 -21.87 -8.78 22.07
CA LYS A 226 -22.87 -7.81 22.52
C LYS A 226 -22.27 -6.69 23.38
N ALA A 227 -21.29 -7.00 24.21
CA ALA A 227 -20.63 -6.00 25.04
C ALA A 227 -19.77 -5.04 24.20
N SER A 228 -19.06 -5.56 23.20
CA SER A 228 -18.16 -4.78 22.37
C SER A 228 -18.85 -4.02 21.22
N TYR A 229 -19.99 -4.56 20.72
CA TYR A 229 -20.67 -4.04 19.53
C TYR A 229 -22.21 -4.06 19.71
N PRO A 230 -22.78 -3.37 20.73
CA PRO A 230 -24.18 -3.51 21.15
C PRO A 230 -25.19 -3.23 20.04
N ASP A 231 -24.92 -2.26 19.17
CA ASP A 231 -25.84 -1.81 18.11
C ASP A 231 -25.51 -2.45 16.74
N ASN A 232 -24.56 -3.39 16.69
CA ASN A 232 -24.18 -4.01 15.43
C ASN A 232 -25.15 -5.13 15.05
N TYR A 233 -25.48 -5.24 13.76
CA TYR A 233 -26.37 -6.27 13.21
C TYR A 233 -26.00 -7.67 13.69
N TRP A 234 -24.73 -8.05 13.67
CA TRP A 234 -24.25 -9.38 14.07
C TRP A 234 -24.43 -9.63 15.55
N ALA A 235 -24.29 -8.61 16.39
CA ALA A 235 -24.55 -8.73 17.83
C ALA A 235 -26.03 -8.97 18.13
N LEU A 236 -26.91 -8.28 17.43
CA LEU A 236 -28.37 -8.48 17.56
C LEU A 236 -28.77 -9.87 17.10
N GLU A 237 -28.28 -10.31 15.92
CA GLU A 237 -28.53 -11.63 15.35
C GLU A 237 -28.01 -12.79 16.23
N SER A 238 -26.90 -12.57 16.96
CA SER A 238 -26.33 -13.59 17.85
C SER A 238 -27.27 -14.03 18.99
N SER A 239 -28.31 -13.26 19.27
CA SER A 239 -29.31 -13.55 20.32
C SER A 239 -30.00 -14.89 20.12
N LYS A 240 -30.13 -15.38 18.90
CA LYS A 240 -30.75 -16.69 18.57
C LYS A 240 -29.95 -17.87 19.11
N PHE A 241 -28.68 -17.72 19.42
CA PHE A 241 -27.83 -18.76 19.99
C PHE A 241 -27.82 -18.76 21.51
N MET A 242 -28.46 -17.76 22.15
CA MET A 242 -28.60 -17.76 23.60
C MET A 242 -29.69 -18.75 24.06
N PRO A 243 -29.48 -19.48 25.18
CA PRO A 243 -30.52 -20.30 25.75
C PRO A 243 -31.74 -19.43 26.08
N LYS A 244 -32.93 -19.90 25.66
CA LYS A 244 -34.18 -19.22 26.05
C LYS A 244 -34.25 -19.18 27.56
N PRO A 245 -34.62 -18.06 28.19
CA PRO A 245 -34.79 -17.99 29.62
C PRO A 245 -35.80 -19.07 30.02
N LYS A 246 -35.43 -19.93 30.98
CA LYS A 246 -36.40 -20.87 31.57
C LYS A 246 -37.54 -20.04 32.09
N LYS A 247 -38.76 -20.24 31.54
CA LYS A 247 -39.98 -19.65 32.12
C LYS A 247 -40.01 -20.09 33.60
N SER A 248 -39.85 -19.13 34.50
CA SER A 248 -39.91 -19.45 35.93
C SER A 248 -41.30 -20.01 36.23
N SER A 249 -41.35 -21.24 36.71
CA SER A 249 -42.58 -21.92 37.13
C SER A 249 -43.15 -21.34 38.43
N THR A 250 -42.69 -20.18 38.87
CA THR A 250 -43.00 -19.60 40.20
C THR A 250 -44.37 -18.91 40.30
N LEU A 251 -45.19 -18.91 39.25
CA LEU A 251 -46.51 -18.24 39.29
C LEU A 251 -47.71 -19.21 39.46
N ARG A 252 -47.51 -20.49 39.86
CA ARG A 252 -48.62 -21.42 40.08
C ARG A 252 -48.90 -21.79 41.54
N ILE A 253 -48.20 -21.19 42.50
CA ILE A 253 -48.37 -21.57 43.93
C ILE A 253 -49.38 -20.68 44.68
N PHE A 254 -49.72 -19.49 44.17
CA PHE A 254 -50.61 -18.56 44.93
C PHE A 254 -52.09 -18.55 44.53
N SER A 255 -52.58 -19.44 43.66
CA SER A 255 -53.99 -19.46 43.29
C SER A 255 -54.81 -20.62 43.88
N LYS A 256 -54.25 -21.41 44.81
CA LYS A 256 -54.98 -22.60 45.37
C LYS A 256 -55.42 -22.50 46.85
N ASN A 257 -55.14 -21.40 47.53
CA ASN A 257 -55.54 -21.24 48.95
C ASN A 257 -56.49 -20.03 49.17
N ALA A 258 -57.40 -19.76 48.26
CA ALA A 258 -58.52 -18.81 48.45
C ALA A 258 -59.83 -19.56 48.14
N LYS A 259 -60.28 -20.42 49.10
CA LYS A 259 -61.64 -20.79 49.30
C LYS A 259 -61.87 -21.06 50.79
#